data_76fa19298876f9b468b4b5ea5082b3ee
#
_entry.id   76fa19298876f9b468b4b5ea5082b3ee
#
_cell.length_a   1.000
_cell.length_b   1.000
_cell.length_c   1.000
_cell.angle_alpha   90.00
_cell.angle_beta   90.00
_cell.angle_gamma   90.00
#
_symmetry.space_group_name_H-M   'P 1'
#
loop_
_entity.id
_entity.type
_entity.pdbx_description
1 polymer ?
#
loop_
_entity_poly.entity_id
_entity_poly.type
_entity_poly.pdbx_seq_one_letter_code
_entity_poly.pdbx_strand_id
1 'polypeptide(L)'
;MTDRDKEIDNLHITGYEELPAPGALKDELGLRGSALDTVKNGHRDVKGILDRKDTRLIAIVGPCSIHNPEEALEYARRLKPLADELANEIVILMRVYFEKPRTSIGWEGLIYDPHLDGSHRIDHGLRIGRQLMLDIIDVGLPIAIEALDLISPQYLQDLVSWTAIGARTTESPTHRKLASGISSAIGFKNNIDGALMVAVNAIRSASANNSFISVTEEGKVAVFRTEGNPHCHVILRGGKSPNYDKESVASCEGDLRKAGLIENIMIDCSHGNSRKDAANQALVLDDVAKQLLDGNRSIIGFMLESNLEEGNQTIPDALDEI
;
A
#
# COMPACT_ATOMS: atom_id res chain seq x y z
N MET A 1 35.10 -7.57 -12.61
CA MET A 1 34.87 -6.28 -13.27
C MET A 1 35.86 -6.18 -14.42
N THR A 2 35.37 -6.16 -15.65
CA THR A 2 36.21 -5.78 -16.81
C THR A 2 36.56 -4.32 -16.65
N ASP A 3 37.80 -3.95 -17.00
CA ASP A 3 38.37 -2.61 -17.00
C ASP A 3 37.62 -1.70 -18.01
N ARG A 4 36.33 -1.47 -17.77
CA ARG A 4 35.58 -0.40 -18.43
C ARG A 4 35.97 0.88 -17.73
N ASP A 5 36.30 1.87 -18.54
CA ASP A 5 36.78 3.18 -18.16
C ASP A 5 36.04 3.72 -16.92
N LYS A 6 36.67 3.57 -15.76
CA LYS A 6 36.15 4.07 -14.47
C LYS A 6 35.96 5.59 -14.46
N GLU A 7 36.33 6.27 -15.55
CA GLU A 7 36.23 7.72 -15.70
C GLU A 7 34.85 8.20 -16.15
N ILE A 8 33.95 7.29 -16.60
CA ILE A 8 32.65 7.70 -17.17
C ILE A 8 31.45 6.86 -16.68
N ASP A 9 31.68 5.76 -15.91
CA ASP A 9 30.63 4.87 -15.46
C ASP A 9 30.80 4.52 -13.97
N ASN A 10 29.70 4.52 -13.23
CA ASN A 10 29.62 4.21 -11.82
C ASN A 10 30.51 5.10 -10.91
N LEU A 11 30.74 6.35 -11.29
CA LEU A 11 31.64 7.27 -10.60
C LEU A 11 31.28 7.55 -9.14
N HIS A 12 30.00 7.40 -8.79
CA HIS A 12 29.46 7.68 -7.46
C HIS A 12 28.99 6.43 -6.72
N ILE A 13 29.17 5.23 -7.30
CA ILE A 13 28.84 3.97 -6.65
C ILE A 13 30.08 3.47 -5.89
N THR A 14 29.97 3.37 -4.56
CA THR A 14 31.06 2.91 -3.69
C THR A 14 31.13 1.39 -3.56
N GLY A 15 30.02 0.68 -3.80
CA GLY A 15 29.91 -0.78 -3.75
C GLY A 15 28.49 -1.26 -4.01
N TYR A 16 28.30 -2.57 -4.04
CA TYR A 16 26.99 -3.22 -4.07
C TYR A 16 27.07 -4.55 -3.34
N GLU A 17 25.95 -4.96 -2.78
CA GLU A 17 25.73 -6.26 -2.17
C GLU A 17 24.62 -6.99 -2.92
N GLU A 18 24.77 -8.31 -3.10
CA GLU A 18 23.75 -9.13 -3.74
C GLU A 18 22.66 -9.45 -2.71
N LEU A 19 21.39 -9.18 -3.06
CA LEU A 19 20.23 -9.64 -2.30
C LEU A 19 19.92 -11.10 -2.66
N PRO A 20 19.31 -11.88 -1.75
CA PRO A 20 18.77 -13.19 -2.10
C PRO A 20 17.75 -13.05 -3.25
N ALA A 21 17.68 -14.03 -4.14
CA ALA A 21 16.64 -14.05 -5.16
C ALA A 21 15.24 -14.05 -4.52
N PRO A 22 14.21 -13.39 -5.11
CA PRO A 22 12.87 -13.37 -4.55
C PRO A 22 12.31 -14.76 -4.23
N GLY A 23 12.50 -15.73 -5.13
CA GLY A 23 12.08 -17.13 -4.92
C GLY A 23 12.77 -17.77 -3.71
N ALA A 24 14.08 -17.53 -3.53
CA ALA A 24 14.82 -18.08 -2.37
C ALA A 24 14.26 -17.56 -1.04
N LEU A 25 13.90 -16.29 -0.94
CA LEU A 25 13.28 -15.75 0.26
C LEU A 25 11.86 -16.28 0.47
N LYS A 26 11.09 -16.46 -0.60
CA LYS A 26 9.74 -17.07 -0.55
C LYS A 26 9.78 -18.55 -0.17
N ASP A 27 10.81 -19.28 -0.56
CA ASP A 27 11.02 -20.68 -0.17
C ASP A 27 11.40 -20.78 1.32
N GLU A 28 12.26 -19.87 1.80
CA GLU A 28 12.67 -19.76 3.21
C GLU A 28 11.48 -19.39 4.10
N LEU A 29 10.74 -18.35 3.73
CA LEU A 29 9.60 -17.78 4.47
C LEU A 29 8.31 -17.97 3.64
N GLY A 30 7.88 -19.22 3.51
CA GLY A 30 6.81 -19.63 2.61
C GLY A 30 5.40 -19.42 3.18
N LEU A 31 4.48 -18.94 2.36
CA LEU A 31 3.05 -18.88 2.66
C LEU A 31 2.44 -20.29 2.64
N ARG A 32 1.86 -20.77 3.76
CA ARG A 32 1.34 -22.13 3.92
C ARG A 32 0.08 -22.17 4.80
N GLY A 33 -0.67 -23.28 4.70
CA GLY A 33 -1.79 -23.59 5.62
C GLY A 33 -2.86 -22.49 5.62
N SER A 34 -3.34 -22.14 6.81
CA SER A 34 -4.39 -21.12 7.03
C SER A 34 -4.01 -19.73 6.56
N ALA A 35 -2.72 -19.39 6.58
CA ALA A 35 -2.21 -18.14 6.03
C ALA A 35 -2.53 -17.98 4.54
N LEU A 36 -2.38 -19.07 3.75
CA LEU A 36 -2.76 -19.06 2.34
C LEU A 36 -4.26 -18.77 2.14
N ASP A 37 -5.11 -19.32 3.01
CA ASP A 37 -6.56 -19.08 2.95
C ASP A 37 -6.89 -17.64 3.31
N THR A 38 -6.21 -17.04 4.29
CA THR A 38 -6.36 -15.61 4.65
C THR A 38 -6.07 -14.72 3.44
N VAL A 39 -4.96 -14.95 2.74
CA VAL A 39 -4.62 -14.16 1.54
C VAL A 39 -5.63 -14.37 0.42
N LYS A 40 -5.99 -15.62 0.11
CA LYS A 40 -6.98 -15.95 -0.94
C LYS A 40 -8.35 -15.31 -0.64
N ASN A 41 -8.81 -15.39 0.61
CA ASN A 41 -10.05 -14.78 1.03
C ASN A 41 -9.99 -13.26 0.91
N GLY A 42 -8.90 -12.63 1.38
CA GLY A 42 -8.68 -11.19 1.22
C GLY A 42 -8.74 -10.75 -0.25
N HIS A 43 -8.07 -11.47 -1.15
CA HIS A 43 -8.14 -11.21 -2.59
C HIS A 43 -9.57 -11.33 -3.13
N ARG A 44 -10.26 -12.43 -2.79
CA ARG A 44 -11.62 -12.69 -3.25
C ARG A 44 -12.58 -11.58 -2.78
N ASP A 45 -12.53 -11.23 -1.51
CA ASP A 45 -13.44 -10.29 -0.88
C ASP A 45 -13.22 -8.88 -1.43
N VAL A 46 -11.97 -8.41 -1.50
CA VAL A 46 -11.65 -7.11 -2.10
C VAL A 46 -12.09 -7.03 -3.56
N LYS A 47 -11.77 -8.04 -4.38
CA LYS A 47 -12.19 -8.08 -5.79
C LYS A 47 -13.70 -8.14 -5.93
N GLY A 48 -14.39 -8.90 -5.06
CA GLY A 48 -15.85 -8.97 -5.03
C GLY A 48 -16.51 -7.62 -4.79
N ILE A 49 -15.96 -6.81 -3.88
CA ILE A 49 -16.45 -5.45 -3.61
C ILE A 49 -16.19 -4.54 -4.82
N LEU A 50 -15.00 -4.58 -5.42
CA LEU A 50 -14.67 -3.78 -6.60
C LEU A 50 -15.54 -4.15 -7.84
N ASP A 51 -15.89 -5.43 -7.98
CA ASP A 51 -16.79 -5.94 -9.01
C ASP A 51 -18.29 -5.67 -8.71
N ARG A 52 -18.62 -5.04 -7.57
CA ARG A 52 -20.01 -4.81 -7.12
C ARG A 52 -20.81 -6.10 -6.87
N LYS A 53 -20.13 -7.22 -6.60
CA LYS A 53 -20.74 -8.51 -6.25
C LYS A 53 -20.88 -8.71 -4.74
N ASP A 54 -20.13 -7.96 -3.96
CA ASP A 54 -20.11 -7.91 -2.50
C ASP A 54 -20.48 -6.49 -2.07
N THR A 55 -21.39 -6.34 -1.13
CA THR A 55 -21.91 -5.05 -0.65
C THR A 55 -21.19 -4.55 0.60
N ARG A 56 -20.25 -5.33 1.15
CA ARG A 56 -19.43 -4.91 2.28
C ARG A 56 -18.52 -3.74 1.89
N LEU A 57 -18.01 -3.05 2.90
CA LEU A 57 -17.00 -1.99 2.73
C LEU A 57 -15.59 -2.55 2.96
N ILE A 58 -14.60 -1.90 2.39
CA ILE A 58 -13.19 -2.16 2.68
C ILE A 58 -12.71 -1.15 3.72
N ALA A 59 -12.12 -1.62 4.83
CA ALA A 59 -11.42 -0.78 5.77
C ALA A 59 -9.94 -1.14 5.80
N ILE A 60 -9.06 -0.17 5.54
CA ILE A 60 -7.60 -0.34 5.60
C ILE A 60 -7.10 0.44 6.81
N VAL A 61 -6.72 -0.28 7.87
CA VAL A 61 -6.47 0.30 9.20
C VAL A 61 -5.11 -0.15 9.73
N GLY A 62 -4.33 0.76 10.25
CA GLY A 62 -3.03 0.45 10.86
C GLY A 62 -2.04 1.61 10.84
N PRO A 63 -0.79 1.38 11.28
CA PRO A 63 0.23 2.40 11.39
C PRO A 63 0.51 3.15 10.08
N CYS A 64 0.95 4.39 10.19
CA CYS A 64 1.43 5.18 9.03
C CYS A 64 2.56 4.45 8.31
N SER A 65 3.57 4.00 9.07
CA SER A 65 4.54 2.97 8.67
C SER A 65 5.02 2.22 9.89
N ILE A 66 5.37 0.96 9.69
CA ILE A 66 5.85 0.07 10.74
C ILE A 66 7.35 0.30 10.92
N HIS A 67 7.77 0.57 12.15
CA HIS A 67 9.17 0.63 12.58
C HIS A 67 9.51 -0.48 13.57
N ASN A 68 8.52 -0.95 14.34
CA ASN A 68 8.65 -1.99 15.34
C ASN A 68 7.73 -3.19 15.00
N PRO A 69 8.30 -4.36 14.64
CA PRO A 69 7.52 -5.55 14.29
C PRO A 69 6.66 -6.10 15.45
N GLU A 70 7.15 -6.02 16.70
CA GLU A 70 6.43 -6.54 17.87
C GLU A 70 5.17 -5.72 18.16
N GLU A 71 5.28 -4.39 18.11
CA GLU A 71 4.13 -3.49 18.23
C GLU A 71 3.11 -3.71 17.10
N ALA A 72 3.58 -3.89 15.88
CA ALA A 72 2.71 -4.14 14.74
C ALA A 72 1.94 -5.47 14.90
N LEU A 73 2.59 -6.50 15.42
CA LEU A 73 1.93 -7.78 15.69
C LEU A 73 0.93 -7.68 16.86
N GLU A 74 1.26 -6.92 17.90
CA GLU A 74 0.31 -6.65 18.98
C GLU A 74 -0.91 -5.86 18.47
N TYR A 75 -0.70 -4.86 17.60
CA TYR A 75 -1.78 -4.15 16.93
C TYR A 75 -2.67 -5.12 16.13
N ALA A 76 -2.08 -6.04 15.37
CA ALA A 76 -2.81 -7.05 14.62
C ALA A 76 -3.69 -7.92 15.54
N ARG A 77 -3.16 -8.38 16.68
CA ARG A 77 -3.90 -9.18 17.65
C ARG A 77 -5.10 -8.43 18.26
N ARG A 78 -4.98 -7.13 18.48
CA ARG A 78 -6.08 -6.28 18.97
C ARG A 78 -7.08 -5.94 17.86
N LEU A 79 -6.65 -5.81 16.63
CA LEU A 79 -7.52 -5.52 15.48
C LEU A 79 -8.37 -6.73 15.08
N LYS A 80 -7.85 -7.96 15.24
CA LYS A 80 -8.51 -9.18 14.76
C LYS A 80 -9.92 -9.40 15.35
N PRO A 81 -10.15 -9.27 16.68
CA PRO A 81 -11.51 -9.42 17.23
C PRO A 81 -12.52 -8.45 16.61
N LEU A 82 -12.11 -7.20 16.36
CA LEU A 82 -12.96 -6.21 15.69
C LEU A 82 -13.24 -6.60 14.23
N ALA A 83 -12.23 -7.13 13.54
CA ALA A 83 -12.39 -7.62 12.17
C ALA A 83 -13.39 -8.78 12.10
N ASP A 84 -13.39 -9.67 13.09
CA ASP A 84 -14.35 -10.78 13.18
C ASP A 84 -15.76 -10.31 13.50
N GLU A 85 -15.90 -9.36 14.42
CA GLU A 85 -17.18 -8.77 14.80
C GLU A 85 -17.88 -8.09 13.60
N LEU A 86 -17.10 -7.37 12.78
CA LEU A 86 -17.61 -6.59 11.65
C LEU A 86 -17.59 -7.35 10.31
N ALA A 87 -17.25 -8.62 10.29
CA ALA A 87 -16.97 -9.38 9.06
C ALA A 87 -18.15 -9.44 8.07
N ASN A 88 -19.39 -9.24 8.53
CA ASN A 88 -20.58 -9.22 7.69
C ASN A 88 -20.78 -7.88 6.95
N GLU A 89 -20.22 -6.80 7.45
CA GLU A 89 -20.40 -5.43 6.95
C GLU A 89 -19.13 -4.85 6.35
N ILE A 90 -17.96 -5.22 6.91
CA ILE A 90 -16.67 -4.60 6.57
C ILE A 90 -15.60 -5.68 6.43
N VAL A 91 -14.85 -5.62 5.34
CA VAL A 91 -13.61 -6.38 5.15
C VAL A 91 -12.45 -5.52 5.67
N ILE A 92 -11.92 -5.87 6.83
CA ILE A 92 -10.79 -5.16 7.43
C ILE A 92 -9.48 -5.76 6.94
N LEU A 93 -8.63 -4.93 6.34
CA LEU A 93 -7.24 -5.25 6.01
C LEU A 93 -6.31 -4.45 6.90
N MET A 94 -5.29 -5.12 7.45
CA MET A 94 -4.27 -4.38 8.19
C MET A 94 -3.34 -3.64 7.22
N ARG A 95 -3.12 -2.37 7.51
CA ARG A 95 -2.15 -1.51 6.82
C ARG A 95 -0.73 -1.87 7.30
N VAL A 96 0.08 -2.47 6.41
CA VAL A 96 1.43 -2.95 6.69
C VAL A 96 2.41 -2.24 5.74
N TYR A 97 2.69 -0.97 6.03
CA TYR A 97 3.56 -0.14 5.20
C TYR A 97 4.96 -0.11 5.79
N PHE A 98 5.94 -0.53 5.01
CA PHE A 98 7.35 -0.66 5.42
C PHE A 98 8.25 0.44 4.87
N GLU A 99 7.80 1.17 3.88
CA GLU A 99 8.59 2.15 3.15
C GLU A 99 8.05 3.55 3.40
N LYS A 100 8.94 4.54 3.46
CA LYS A 100 8.59 5.95 3.63
C LYS A 100 8.95 6.74 2.37
N PRO A 101 7.97 7.34 1.67
CA PRO A 101 8.25 8.18 0.51
C PRO A 101 8.87 9.52 0.93
N ARG A 102 10.16 9.52 1.22
CA ARG A 102 10.89 10.72 1.67
C ARG A 102 11.11 11.69 0.51
N THR A 103 10.93 12.98 0.77
CA THR A 103 11.28 14.09 -0.13
C THR A 103 12.58 14.78 0.31
N SER A 104 13.13 14.38 1.45
CA SER A 104 14.38 14.85 2.05
C SER A 104 15.05 13.67 2.77
N ILE A 105 16.22 13.89 3.35
CA ILE A 105 16.94 12.89 4.14
C ILE A 105 16.10 12.50 5.37
N GLY A 106 16.15 11.22 5.75
CA GLY A 106 15.48 10.64 6.91
C GLY A 106 15.31 9.14 6.75
N TRP A 107 14.85 8.46 7.80
CA TRP A 107 14.62 7.02 7.77
C TRP A 107 13.66 6.62 6.64
N GLU A 108 14.07 5.68 5.80
CA GLU A 108 13.38 5.29 4.57
C GLU A 108 12.39 4.13 4.77
N GLY A 109 12.35 3.57 5.98
CA GLY A 109 11.42 2.49 6.33
C GLY A 109 12.10 1.19 6.73
N LEU A 110 11.32 0.26 7.26
CA LEU A 110 11.78 -1.00 7.84
C LEU A 110 12.57 -1.88 6.85
N ILE A 111 12.22 -1.85 5.57
CA ILE A 111 12.95 -2.64 4.56
C ILE A 111 14.35 -2.07 4.35
N TYR A 112 14.49 -0.75 4.30
CA TYR A 112 15.77 -0.12 3.98
C TYR A 112 16.72 -0.01 5.17
N ASP A 113 16.18 0.27 6.35
CA ASP A 113 16.95 0.43 7.59
C ASP A 113 16.19 -0.15 8.78
N PRO A 114 16.21 -1.50 8.90
CA PRO A 114 15.43 -2.22 9.93
C PRO A 114 15.90 -1.97 11.36
N HIS A 115 17.13 -1.55 11.53
CA HIS A 115 17.75 -1.33 12.84
C HIS A 115 17.75 0.16 13.24
N LEU A 116 17.24 1.07 12.41
CA LEU A 116 17.22 2.52 12.61
C LEU A 116 18.59 3.15 12.89
N ASP A 117 19.66 2.48 12.48
CA ASP A 117 21.08 2.83 12.77
C ASP A 117 21.83 3.32 11.52
N GLY A 118 21.13 3.47 10.38
CA GLY A 118 21.73 3.86 9.11
C GLY A 118 22.62 2.79 8.47
N SER A 119 22.55 1.55 8.95
CA SER A 119 23.34 0.43 8.40
C SER A 119 22.83 -0.06 7.04
N HIS A 120 21.59 0.28 6.68
CA HIS A 120 20.91 -0.10 5.44
C HIS A 120 20.96 -1.61 5.14
N ARG A 121 20.74 -2.44 6.19
CA ARG A 121 20.70 -3.91 6.07
C ARG A 121 19.42 -4.36 5.38
N ILE A 122 19.28 -4.06 4.07
CA ILE A 122 18.09 -4.34 3.26
C ILE A 122 17.77 -5.84 3.20
N ASP A 123 18.78 -6.69 3.19
CA ASP A 123 18.64 -8.15 3.28
C ASP A 123 17.89 -8.58 4.56
N HIS A 124 18.21 -7.98 5.71
CA HIS A 124 17.49 -8.20 6.97
C HIS A 124 16.09 -7.57 6.93
N GLY A 125 15.98 -6.35 6.40
CA GLY A 125 14.70 -5.65 6.29
C GLY A 125 13.66 -6.43 5.49
N LEU A 126 14.04 -7.05 4.37
CA LEU A 126 13.18 -7.91 3.57
C LEU A 126 12.73 -9.16 4.35
N ARG A 127 13.63 -9.79 5.11
CA ARG A 127 13.30 -10.97 5.95
C ARG A 127 12.35 -10.61 7.08
N ILE A 128 12.66 -9.54 7.82
CA ILE A 128 11.85 -9.04 8.93
C ILE A 128 10.46 -8.63 8.43
N GLY A 129 10.40 -7.87 7.34
CA GLY A 129 9.14 -7.43 6.75
C GLY A 129 8.28 -8.61 6.30
N ARG A 130 8.87 -9.57 5.56
CA ARG A 130 8.14 -10.74 5.09
C ARG A 130 7.67 -11.65 6.24
N GLN A 131 8.52 -11.87 7.27
CA GLN A 131 8.13 -12.64 8.45
C GLN A 131 6.98 -11.98 9.20
N LEU A 132 7.05 -10.67 9.45
CA LEU A 132 5.95 -9.93 10.07
C LEU A 132 4.64 -10.04 9.28
N MET A 133 4.70 -9.97 7.95
CA MET A 133 3.52 -10.16 7.11
C MET A 133 2.92 -11.56 7.31
N LEU A 134 3.73 -12.60 7.34
CA LEU A 134 3.27 -13.97 7.61
C LEU A 134 2.63 -14.08 9.00
N ASP A 135 3.26 -13.50 10.03
CA ASP A 135 2.72 -13.52 11.40
C ASP A 135 1.36 -12.81 11.50
N ILE A 136 1.19 -11.68 10.80
CA ILE A 136 -0.09 -10.94 10.74
C ILE A 136 -1.16 -11.78 10.00
N ILE A 137 -0.78 -12.41 8.88
CA ILE A 137 -1.68 -13.28 8.10
C ILE A 137 -2.08 -14.51 8.91
N ASP A 138 -1.20 -15.06 9.72
CA ASP A 138 -1.49 -16.19 10.63
C ASP A 138 -2.45 -15.80 11.76
N VAL A 139 -2.45 -14.53 12.20
CA VAL A 139 -3.52 -13.98 13.07
C VAL A 139 -4.88 -13.98 12.38
N GLY A 140 -4.92 -14.05 11.04
CA GLY A 140 -6.13 -14.08 10.21
C GLY A 140 -6.53 -12.71 9.67
N LEU A 141 -5.59 -11.77 9.52
CA LEU A 141 -5.82 -10.47 8.91
C LEU A 141 -5.20 -10.41 7.51
N PRO A 142 -5.98 -10.11 6.45
CA PRO A 142 -5.43 -9.81 5.15
C PRO A 142 -4.67 -8.48 5.18
N ILE A 143 -3.67 -8.36 4.30
CA ILE A 143 -2.70 -7.26 4.32
C ILE A 143 -2.94 -6.28 3.18
N ALA A 144 -2.78 -4.98 3.51
CA ALA A 144 -2.66 -3.86 2.58
C ALA A 144 -1.27 -3.22 2.68
N ILE A 145 -0.60 -3.02 1.54
CA ILE A 145 0.71 -2.33 1.47
C ILE A 145 0.67 -1.09 0.56
N GLU A 146 1.75 -0.30 0.58
CA GLU A 146 2.08 0.65 -0.49
C GLU A 146 3.22 0.07 -1.34
N ALA A 147 3.09 0.05 -2.66
CA ALA A 147 4.20 -0.26 -3.56
C ALA A 147 4.96 1.04 -3.86
N LEU A 148 6.04 1.27 -3.16
CA LEU A 148 6.90 2.44 -3.33
C LEU A 148 8.15 2.09 -4.13
N ASP A 149 8.91 1.09 -3.73
CA ASP A 149 10.00 0.53 -4.50
C ASP A 149 9.48 -0.35 -5.66
N LEU A 150 10.28 -0.50 -6.71
CA LEU A 150 9.90 -1.25 -7.92
C LEU A 150 10.28 -2.72 -7.86
N ILE A 151 11.14 -3.11 -6.93
CA ILE A 151 11.69 -4.47 -6.78
C ILE A 151 11.12 -5.15 -5.53
N SER A 152 10.94 -4.43 -4.41
CA SER A 152 10.40 -4.99 -3.16
C SER A 152 9.09 -5.77 -3.33
N PRO A 153 8.16 -5.39 -4.27
CA PRO A 153 6.98 -6.20 -4.53
C PRO A 153 7.28 -7.64 -4.98
N GLN A 154 8.41 -7.89 -5.66
CA GLN A 154 8.75 -9.26 -6.08
C GLN A 154 9.00 -10.20 -4.88
N TYR A 155 9.37 -9.66 -3.73
CA TYR A 155 9.59 -10.40 -2.50
C TYR A 155 8.34 -10.55 -1.62
N LEU A 156 7.32 -9.68 -1.79
CA LEU A 156 6.24 -9.52 -0.81
C LEU A 156 4.82 -9.72 -1.37
N GLN A 157 4.62 -9.57 -2.69
CA GLN A 157 3.28 -9.47 -3.30
C GLN A 157 2.42 -10.74 -3.18
N ASP A 158 3.01 -11.90 -2.98
CA ASP A 158 2.29 -13.15 -2.73
C ASP A 158 1.53 -13.15 -1.39
N LEU A 159 1.86 -12.21 -0.48
CA LEU A 159 1.24 -12.03 0.84
C LEU A 159 0.18 -10.91 0.88
N VAL A 160 -0.02 -10.18 -0.22
CA VAL A 160 -0.75 -8.92 -0.22
C VAL A 160 -2.13 -9.06 -0.85
N SER A 161 -3.18 -8.59 -0.17
CA SER A 161 -4.56 -8.61 -0.67
C SER A 161 -4.98 -7.29 -1.34
N TRP A 162 -4.33 -6.17 -1.01
CA TRP A 162 -4.58 -4.86 -1.58
C TRP A 162 -3.32 -3.98 -1.54
N THR A 163 -3.12 -3.16 -2.58
CA THR A 163 -1.93 -2.32 -2.73
C THR A 163 -2.29 -0.87 -3.04
N ALA A 164 -1.66 0.08 -2.36
CA ALA A 164 -1.72 1.49 -2.71
C ALA A 164 -0.59 1.89 -3.66
N ILE A 165 -0.88 2.84 -4.55
CA ILE A 165 0.12 3.70 -5.20
C ILE A 165 -0.05 5.09 -4.60
N GLY A 166 1.01 5.58 -3.96
CA GLY A 166 1.00 6.81 -3.18
C GLY A 166 0.85 8.07 -4.03
N ALA A 167 0.49 9.19 -3.38
CA ALA A 167 0.26 10.47 -4.06
C ALA A 167 1.51 11.01 -4.80
N ARG A 168 2.72 10.63 -4.37
CA ARG A 168 3.98 11.03 -5.01
C ARG A 168 4.34 10.15 -6.20
N THR A 169 3.81 8.93 -6.27
CA THR A 169 4.15 7.90 -7.26
C THR A 169 3.05 7.66 -8.29
N THR A 170 1.82 8.13 -8.05
CA THR A 170 0.68 7.99 -8.98
C THR A 170 0.95 8.60 -10.36
N GLU A 171 1.76 9.65 -10.46
CA GLU A 171 2.18 10.24 -11.76
C GLU A 171 3.25 9.43 -12.48
N SER A 172 4.01 8.61 -11.75
CA SER A 172 5.15 7.87 -12.31
C SER A 172 4.70 6.81 -13.32
N PRO A 173 5.14 6.89 -14.58
CA PRO A 173 4.84 5.86 -15.58
C PRO A 173 5.31 4.46 -15.16
N THR A 174 6.42 4.38 -14.43
CA THR A 174 6.99 3.11 -13.98
C THR A 174 6.10 2.44 -12.93
N HIS A 175 5.57 3.22 -11.95
CA HIS A 175 4.64 2.68 -10.95
C HIS A 175 3.30 2.25 -11.57
N ARG A 176 2.81 2.97 -12.60
CA ARG A 176 1.60 2.56 -13.34
C ARG A 176 1.81 1.24 -14.09
N LYS A 177 3.00 1.03 -14.68
CA LYS A 177 3.36 -0.23 -15.33
C LYS A 177 3.51 -1.36 -14.31
N LEU A 178 4.17 -1.11 -13.18
CA LEU A 178 4.26 -2.07 -12.08
C LEU A 178 2.86 -2.48 -11.60
N ALA A 179 1.97 -1.51 -11.34
CA ALA A 179 0.60 -1.75 -10.91
C ALA A 179 -0.20 -2.64 -11.87
N SER A 180 0.09 -2.57 -13.19
CA SER A 180 -0.56 -3.43 -14.18
C SER A 180 -0.24 -4.93 -14.02
N GLY A 181 0.85 -5.25 -13.33
CA GLY A 181 1.31 -6.64 -13.12
C GLY A 181 1.11 -7.15 -11.69
N ILE A 182 0.74 -6.29 -10.76
CA ILE A 182 0.47 -6.67 -9.37
C ILE A 182 -0.83 -7.49 -9.30
N SER A 183 -0.83 -8.59 -8.54
CA SER A 183 -1.96 -9.53 -8.44
C SER A 183 -3.10 -9.03 -7.53
N SER A 184 -2.79 -8.19 -6.55
CA SER A 184 -3.77 -7.58 -5.66
C SER A 184 -4.51 -6.42 -6.34
N ALA A 185 -5.64 -6.01 -5.78
CA ALA A 185 -6.32 -4.78 -6.19
C ALA A 185 -5.45 -3.54 -5.91
N ILE A 186 -5.60 -2.49 -6.71
CA ILE A 186 -4.77 -1.28 -6.66
C ILE A 186 -5.61 -0.05 -6.38
N GLY A 187 -5.28 0.68 -5.31
CA GLY A 187 -5.78 2.02 -5.04
C GLY A 187 -4.78 3.10 -5.45
N PHE A 188 -5.17 3.99 -6.35
CA PHE A 188 -4.37 5.15 -6.76
C PHE A 188 -4.79 6.40 -6.00
N LYS A 189 -3.89 6.97 -5.20
CA LYS A 189 -4.15 8.25 -4.51
C LYS A 189 -4.14 9.42 -5.49
N ASN A 190 -5.08 10.37 -5.31
CA ASN A 190 -4.94 11.67 -5.97
C ASN A 190 -3.62 12.34 -5.58
N ASN A 191 -3.14 13.28 -6.41
CA ASN A 191 -1.89 13.99 -6.19
C ASN A 191 -1.90 14.81 -4.89
N ILE A 192 -0.72 15.24 -4.43
CA ILE A 192 -0.53 16.04 -3.20
C ILE A 192 -1.29 17.37 -3.23
N ASP A 193 -1.43 17.98 -4.41
CA ASP A 193 -2.19 19.22 -4.61
C ASP A 193 -3.73 19.01 -4.67
N GLY A 194 -4.17 17.74 -4.72
CA GLY A 194 -5.58 17.38 -4.84
C GLY A 194 -6.02 16.98 -6.26
N ALA A 195 -5.13 17.05 -7.26
CA ALA A 195 -5.49 16.75 -8.65
C ALA A 195 -5.93 15.28 -8.82
N LEU A 196 -7.19 15.09 -9.21
CA LEU A 196 -7.83 13.78 -9.35
C LEU A 196 -7.48 13.09 -10.67
N MET A 197 -7.37 13.85 -11.77
CA MET A 197 -7.13 13.30 -13.12
C MET A 197 -5.86 12.47 -13.21
N VAL A 198 -4.90 12.71 -12.32
CA VAL A 198 -3.67 11.91 -12.19
C VAL A 198 -4.00 10.46 -11.84
N ALA A 199 -4.90 10.24 -10.86
CA ALA A 199 -5.34 8.90 -10.46
C ALA A 199 -6.20 8.24 -11.54
N VAL A 200 -7.12 8.98 -12.18
CA VAL A 200 -7.94 8.49 -13.31
C VAL A 200 -7.03 8.00 -14.46
N ASN A 201 -6.04 8.78 -14.84
CA ASN A 201 -5.10 8.40 -15.89
C ASN A 201 -4.21 7.20 -15.46
N ALA A 202 -3.87 7.10 -14.18
CA ALA A 202 -3.11 5.97 -13.64
C ALA A 202 -3.91 4.67 -13.73
N ILE A 203 -5.20 4.69 -13.36
CA ILE A 203 -6.10 3.54 -13.50
C ILE A 203 -6.15 3.07 -14.95
N ARG A 204 -6.40 3.99 -15.90
CA ARG A 204 -6.45 3.65 -17.33
C ARG A 204 -5.14 3.01 -17.82
N SER A 205 -4.00 3.57 -17.39
CA SER A 205 -2.69 3.04 -17.75
C SER A 205 -2.44 1.66 -17.15
N ALA A 206 -2.75 1.45 -15.87
CA ALA A 206 -2.54 0.20 -15.17
C ALA A 206 -3.51 -0.91 -15.61
N SER A 207 -4.71 -0.55 -16.08
CA SER A 207 -5.69 -1.52 -16.60
C SER A 207 -5.43 -1.96 -18.04
N ALA A 208 -4.45 -1.36 -18.73
CA ALA A 208 -4.05 -1.74 -20.09
C ALA A 208 -2.83 -2.69 -20.07
N ASN A 209 -2.60 -3.34 -21.22
CA ASN A 209 -1.40 -4.16 -21.44
C ASN A 209 -0.14 -3.30 -21.31
N ASN A 210 0.84 -3.79 -20.57
CA ASN A 210 2.09 -3.09 -20.33
C ASN A 210 3.32 -4.00 -20.48
N SER A 211 4.48 -3.36 -20.55
CA SER A 211 5.78 -4.05 -20.43
C SER A 211 6.74 -3.18 -19.63
N PHE A 212 7.49 -3.79 -18.71
CA PHE A 212 8.48 -3.12 -17.88
C PHE A 212 9.61 -4.06 -17.49
N ILE A 213 10.71 -3.49 -17.00
CA ILE A 213 11.87 -4.25 -16.51
C ILE A 213 11.67 -4.53 -15.03
N SER A 214 11.86 -5.78 -14.61
CA SER A 214 11.83 -6.19 -13.21
C SER A 214 12.73 -7.41 -13.00
N VAL A 215 12.70 -7.99 -11.80
CA VAL A 215 13.50 -9.14 -11.39
C VAL A 215 12.60 -10.37 -11.24
N THR A 216 13.02 -11.50 -11.81
CA THR A 216 12.30 -12.78 -11.71
C THR A 216 12.48 -13.44 -10.35
N GLU A 217 11.75 -14.54 -10.10
CA GLU A 217 11.92 -15.37 -8.89
C GLU A 217 13.37 -15.88 -8.72
N GLU A 218 14.11 -16.08 -9.82
CA GLU A 218 15.52 -16.50 -9.80
C GLU A 218 16.52 -15.34 -9.68
N GLY A 219 16.03 -14.10 -9.42
CA GLY A 219 16.90 -12.93 -9.28
C GLY A 219 17.44 -12.37 -10.59
N LYS A 220 16.87 -12.73 -11.74
CA LYS A 220 17.34 -12.29 -13.06
C LYS A 220 16.54 -11.10 -13.57
N VAL A 221 17.22 -10.11 -14.12
CA VAL A 221 16.57 -8.99 -14.79
C VAL A 221 15.86 -9.47 -16.05
N ALA A 222 14.58 -9.13 -16.19
CA ALA A 222 13.75 -9.56 -17.32
C ALA A 222 12.72 -8.51 -17.73
N VAL A 223 12.16 -8.67 -18.93
CA VAL A 223 11.00 -7.91 -19.39
C VAL A 223 9.73 -8.63 -18.96
N PHE A 224 8.97 -7.99 -18.08
CA PHE A 224 7.64 -8.44 -17.67
C PHE A 224 6.60 -7.91 -18.65
N ARG A 225 5.67 -8.78 -19.09
CA ARG A 225 4.52 -8.41 -19.91
C ARG A 225 3.26 -8.68 -19.13
N THR A 226 2.33 -7.70 -19.11
CA THR A 226 1.11 -7.75 -18.32
C THR A 226 -0.11 -7.55 -19.20
N GLU A 227 -1.24 -8.13 -18.80
CA GLU A 227 -2.54 -7.94 -19.44
C GLU A 227 -3.29 -6.71 -18.89
N GLY A 228 -2.72 -6.07 -17.86
CA GLY A 228 -3.35 -5.01 -17.10
C GLY A 228 -4.07 -5.53 -15.86
N ASN A 229 -4.25 -4.65 -14.86
CA ASN A 229 -4.98 -4.94 -13.63
C ASN A 229 -6.38 -4.34 -13.70
N PRO A 230 -7.45 -5.14 -13.80
CA PRO A 230 -8.82 -4.62 -13.90
C PRO A 230 -9.36 -4.10 -12.56
N HIS A 231 -8.71 -4.42 -11.43
CA HIS A 231 -9.17 -4.07 -10.09
C HIS A 231 -8.44 -2.83 -9.56
N CYS A 232 -8.45 -1.75 -10.36
CA CYS A 232 -7.89 -0.46 -9.98
C CYS A 232 -9.00 0.52 -9.59
N HIS A 233 -8.77 1.34 -8.55
CA HIS A 233 -9.72 2.35 -8.09
C HIS A 233 -9.04 3.61 -7.59
N VAL A 234 -9.82 4.68 -7.33
CA VAL A 234 -9.33 5.96 -6.79
C VAL A 234 -9.31 5.94 -5.26
N ILE A 235 -8.32 6.62 -4.68
CA ILE A 235 -8.30 7.01 -3.28
C ILE A 235 -8.30 8.54 -3.19
N LEU A 236 -9.32 9.10 -2.55
CA LEU A 236 -9.38 10.51 -2.19
C LEU A 236 -8.67 10.72 -0.85
N ARG A 237 -7.50 11.40 -0.89
CA ARG A 237 -6.65 11.62 0.29
C ARG A 237 -6.54 13.08 0.72
N GLY A 238 -7.36 13.96 0.12
CA GLY A 238 -7.22 15.39 0.25
C GLY A 238 -6.05 15.96 -0.56
N GLY A 239 -5.88 17.24 -0.49
CA GLY A 239 -4.81 18.00 -1.12
C GLY A 239 -4.52 19.26 -0.32
N LYS A 240 -4.57 20.44 -0.96
CA LYS A 240 -4.59 21.75 -0.29
C LYS A 240 -5.83 21.93 0.58
N SER A 241 -6.92 21.27 0.21
CA SER A 241 -8.17 21.17 0.94
C SER A 241 -8.58 19.70 1.07
N PRO A 242 -9.40 19.32 2.06
CA PRO A 242 -10.07 18.04 2.11
C PRO A 242 -10.89 17.79 0.83
N ASN A 243 -11.12 16.50 0.47
CA ASN A 243 -11.90 16.11 -0.70
C ASN A 243 -12.76 14.85 -0.44
N TYR A 244 -13.23 14.70 0.80
CA TYR A 244 -14.09 13.59 1.22
C TYR A 244 -15.58 13.94 1.24
N ASP A 245 -15.91 15.23 1.17
CA ASP A 245 -17.28 15.73 1.20
C ASP A 245 -18.10 15.26 -0.01
N LYS A 246 -19.42 15.36 0.10
CA LYS A 246 -20.38 14.90 -0.91
C LYS A 246 -20.15 15.51 -2.29
N GLU A 247 -19.79 16.79 -2.36
CA GLU A 247 -19.53 17.49 -3.61
C GLU A 247 -18.24 16.98 -4.27
N SER A 248 -17.20 16.77 -3.50
CA SER A 248 -15.93 16.20 -3.96
C SER A 248 -16.09 14.77 -4.46
N VAL A 249 -16.85 13.94 -3.74
CA VAL A 249 -17.17 12.56 -4.14
C VAL A 249 -17.98 12.58 -5.44
N ALA A 250 -19.02 13.41 -5.55
CA ALA A 250 -19.83 13.53 -6.77
C ALA A 250 -19.00 14.01 -7.97
N SER A 251 -18.06 14.92 -7.76
CA SER A 251 -17.11 15.35 -8.80
C SER A 251 -16.24 14.18 -9.28
N CYS A 252 -15.71 13.38 -8.34
CA CYS A 252 -14.91 12.20 -8.64
C CYS A 252 -15.71 11.16 -9.43
N GLU A 253 -16.96 10.88 -9.03
CA GLU A 253 -17.88 10.00 -9.77
C GLU A 253 -18.06 10.48 -11.22
N GLY A 254 -18.27 11.79 -11.41
CA GLY A 254 -18.41 12.39 -12.73
C GLY A 254 -17.17 12.20 -13.61
N ASP A 255 -15.98 12.33 -13.05
CA ASP A 255 -14.73 12.17 -13.80
C ASP A 255 -14.43 10.69 -14.11
N LEU A 256 -14.71 9.77 -13.20
CA LEU A 256 -14.63 8.33 -13.44
C LEU A 256 -15.59 7.90 -14.55
N ARG A 257 -16.85 8.36 -14.50
CA ARG A 257 -17.88 8.08 -15.51
C ARG A 257 -17.48 8.61 -16.89
N LYS A 258 -16.97 9.83 -17.00
CA LYS A 258 -16.44 10.40 -18.26
C LYS A 258 -15.26 9.59 -18.80
N ALA A 259 -14.46 8.99 -17.93
CA ALA A 259 -13.34 8.13 -18.31
C ALA A 259 -13.76 6.69 -18.68
N GLY A 260 -15.05 6.32 -18.53
CA GLY A 260 -15.55 4.96 -18.74
C GLY A 260 -15.11 3.97 -17.67
N LEU A 261 -14.81 4.44 -16.46
CA LEU A 261 -14.36 3.64 -15.31
C LEU A 261 -15.52 3.40 -14.33
N ILE A 262 -15.44 2.30 -13.58
CA ILE A 262 -16.36 2.03 -12.46
C ILE A 262 -16.11 3.07 -11.37
N GLU A 263 -17.17 3.61 -10.80
CA GLU A 263 -17.14 4.64 -9.77
C GLU A 263 -16.75 4.06 -8.41
N ASN A 264 -15.59 3.42 -8.31
CA ASN A 264 -15.04 2.86 -7.10
C ASN A 264 -14.13 3.88 -6.41
N ILE A 265 -14.58 4.43 -5.29
CA ILE A 265 -13.90 5.50 -4.54
C ILE A 265 -13.61 5.03 -3.12
N MET A 266 -12.37 5.11 -2.69
CA MET A 266 -11.96 4.92 -1.30
C MET A 266 -11.62 6.27 -0.69
N ILE A 267 -12.01 6.50 0.56
CA ILE A 267 -11.69 7.73 1.29
C ILE A 267 -10.55 7.46 2.27
N ASP A 268 -9.43 8.15 2.07
CA ASP A 268 -8.35 8.18 3.05
C ASP A 268 -8.69 9.24 4.10
N CYS A 269 -9.07 8.81 5.29
CA CYS A 269 -9.49 9.70 6.39
C CYS A 269 -8.32 10.46 7.02
N SER A 270 -7.08 10.06 6.75
CA SER A 270 -5.86 10.73 7.21
C SER A 270 -5.39 11.81 6.22
N HIS A 271 -4.12 12.18 6.26
CA HIS A 271 -3.44 13.08 5.33
C HIS A 271 -4.11 14.45 5.15
N GLY A 272 -4.44 14.84 3.92
CA GLY A 272 -5.06 16.11 3.61
C GLY A 272 -6.52 16.21 4.10
N ASN A 273 -7.23 15.09 4.16
CA ASN A 273 -8.60 15.03 4.63
C ASN A 273 -8.72 15.32 6.12
N SER A 274 -7.81 14.82 6.95
CA SER A 274 -7.73 15.16 8.38
C SER A 274 -6.92 16.44 8.66
N ARG A 275 -6.38 17.11 7.65
CA ARG A 275 -5.41 18.21 7.79
C ARG A 275 -4.18 17.81 8.61
N LYS A 276 -3.79 16.50 8.54
CA LYS A 276 -2.70 15.87 9.29
C LYS A 276 -2.89 15.87 10.82
N ASP A 277 -4.11 16.01 11.29
CA ASP A 277 -4.49 15.86 12.69
C ASP A 277 -5.22 14.53 12.86
N ALA A 278 -4.68 13.64 13.71
CA ALA A 278 -5.23 12.30 13.92
C ALA A 278 -6.68 12.34 14.46
N ALA A 279 -7.00 13.29 15.33
CA ALA A 279 -8.33 13.44 15.89
C ALA A 279 -9.42 13.74 14.84
N ASN A 280 -9.04 14.40 13.73
CA ASN A 280 -9.97 14.71 12.66
C ASN A 280 -10.35 13.49 11.79
N GLN A 281 -9.64 12.37 11.88
CA GLN A 281 -9.99 11.16 11.12
C GLN A 281 -11.39 10.65 11.47
N ALA A 282 -11.79 10.73 12.74
CA ALA A 282 -13.14 10.36 13.18
C ALA A 282 -14.21 11.23 12.52
N LEU A 283 -13.97 12.55 12.40
CA LEU A 283 -14.90 13.47 11.73
C LEU A 283 -15.06 13.16 10.23
N VAL A 284 -13.96 12.80 9.56
CA VAL A 284 -13.99 12.37 8.17
C VAL A 284 -14.79 11.09 8.02
N LEU A 285 -14.57 10.11 8.90
CA LEU A 285 -15.28 8.84 8.86
C LEU A 285 -16.78 9.01 9.14
N ASP A 286 -17.15 9.90 10.07
CA ASP A 286 -18.57 10.23 10.33
C ASP A 286 -19.26 10.82 9.10
N ASP A 287 -18.59 11.68 8.35
CA ASP A 287 -19.14 12.22 7.09
C ASP A 287 -19.30 11.12 6.03
N VAL A 288 -18.27 10.26 5.86
CA VAL A 288 -18.33 9.09 4.96
C VAL A 288 -19.51 8.18 5.34
N ALA A 289 -19.70 7.90 6.62
CA ALA A 289 -20.81 7.07 7.11
C ALA A 289 -22.17 7.71 6.77
N LYS A 290 -22.32 9.03 6.95
CA LYS A 290 -23.54 9.75 6.57
C LYS A 290 -23.82 9.64 5.06
N GLN A 291 -22.81 9.84 4.21
CA GLN A 291 -22.98 9.71 2.77
C GLN A 291 -23.43 8.28 2.36
N LEU A 292 -22.89 7.25 3.00
CA LEU A 292 -23.29 5.85 2.79
C LEU A 292 -24.74 5.61 3.23
N LEU A 293 -25.15 6.13 4.40
CA LEU A 293 -26.52 6.06 4.90
C LEU A 293 -27.49 6.83 4.02
N ASP A 294 -27.06 7.95 3.44
CA ASP A 294 -27.84 8.74 2.46
C ASP A 294 -27.95 8.05 1.10
N GLY A 295 -27.34 6.89 0.93
CA GLY A 295 -27.49 6.04 -0.26
C GLY A 295 -26.35 6.14 -1.26
N ASN A 296 -25.20 6.79 -0.95
CA ASN A 296 -24.04 6.71 -1.81
C ASN A 296 -23.58 5.25 -1.98
N ARG A 297 -23.23 4.88 -3.19
CA ARG A 297 -22.76 3.52 -3.53
C ARG A 297 -21.40 3.52 -4.23
N SER A 298 -20.85 4.68 -4.53
CA SER A 298 -19.52 4.81 -5.14
C SER A 298 -18.40 4.64 -4.11
N ILE A 299 -18.64 5.03 -2.86
CA ILE A 299 -17.70 4.83 -1.76
C ILE A 299 -17.64 3.34 -1.42
N ILE A 300 -16.48 2.71 -1.71
CA ILE A 300 -16.24 1.27 -1.48
C ILE A 300 -15.56 1.00 -0.15
N GLY A 301 -15.08 2.02 0.54
CA GLY A 301 -14.35 1.87 1.78
C GLY A 301 -13.56 3.10 2.20
N PHE A 302 -12.78 2.90 3.24
CA PHE A 302 -12.00 3.98 3.86
C PHE A 302 -10.65 3.49 4.38
N MET A 303 -9.73 4.45 4.63
CA MET A 303 -8.42 4.19 5.23
C MET A 303 -8.27 5.03 6.50
N LEU A 304 -7.68 4.42 7.54
CA LEU A 304 -7.35 5.06 8.81
C LEU A 304 -5.89 4.81 9.16
N GLU A 305 -5.16 5.86 9.52
CA GLU A 305 -3.87 5.72 10.19
C GLU A 305 -4.08 5.62 11.70
N SER A 306 -3.68 4.49 12.29
CA SER A 306 -3.92 4.15 13.68
C SER A 306 -2.77 3.29 14.22
N ASN A 307 -2.41 3.47 15.48
CA ASN A 307 -1.44 2.63 16.20
C ASN A 307 -1.96 2.32 17.60
N LEU A 308 -1.15 1.61 18.42
CA LEU A 308 -1.49 1.25 19.81
C LEU A 308 -1.71 2.48 20.68
N GLU A 309 -0.86 3.48 20.51
CA GLU A 309 -0.90 4.76 21.24
C GLU A 309 -1.01 5.92 20.26
N GLU A 310 -1.56 7.03 20.73
CA GLU A 310 -1.60 8.28 19.98
C GLU A 310 -0.22 8.94 19.97
N GLY A 311 0.18 9.45 18.82
CA GLY A 311 1.40 10.23 18.71
C GLY A 311 1.91 10.41 17.29
N ASN A 312 2.92 11.26 17.18
CA ASN A 312 3.66 11.51 15.95
C ASN A 312 5.07 11.96 16.34
N GLN A 313 5.95 10.98 16.60
CA GLN A 313 7.33 11.24 17.00
C GLN A 313 8.26 11.19 15.79
N THR A 314 9.32 11.99 15.86
CA THR A 314 10.49 11.82 15.02
C THR A 314 11.34 10.70 15.60
N ILE A 315 12.00 9.91 14.73
CA ILE A 315 13.01 8.96 15.19
C ILE A 315 14.17 9.78 15.77
N PRO A 316 14.55 9.56 17.05
CA PRO A 316 15.66 10.26 17.67
C PRO A 316 16.99 9.83 17.08
N ASP A 317 18.03 10.68 17.23
CA ASP A 317 19.39 10.37 16.78
C ASP A 317 20.04 9.25 17.63
N ALA A 318 19.59 9.07 18.87
CA ALA A 318 20.05 8.01 19.79
C ALA A 318 18.95 6.94 19.93
N LEU A 319 19.28 5.68 19.56
CA LEU A 319 18.31 4.57 19.55
C LEU A 319 17.84 4.12 20.94
N ASP A 320 18.59 4.43 21.98
CA ASP A 320 18.25 4.17 23.38
C ASP A 320 17.13 5.09 23.92
N GLU A 321 16.68 6.04 23.12
CA GLU A 321 15.55 6.92 23.40
C GLU A 321 14.23 6.46 22.73
N ILE A 322 14.26 5.33 22.01
CA ILE A 322 13.09 4.67 21.40
C ILE A 322 12.51 3.61 22.41
#